data_297eba386ead6d1c644fd61cc711ca7f
#
_entry.id   297eba386ead6d1c644fd61cc711ca7f
#
_cell.length_a   1.000
_cell.length_b   1.000
_cell.length_c   1.000
_cell.angle_alpha   90.00
_cell.angle_beta   90.00
_cell.angle_gamma   90.00
#
_symmetry.space_group_name_H-M   'P 1'
#
loop_
_entity.id
_entity.type
_entity.pdbx_description
1 polymer ?
#
loop_
_entity_poly.entity_id
_entity_poly.type
_entity_poly.pdbx_seq_one_letter_code
_entity_poly.pdbx_strand_id
1 'polypeptide(L)'
;MRYTCLILILSFLSCTNHTENKDTYVGGRIVNPNTNYVTLKHNDDIIDTITLDSNNNFGFRFSIDKESVYTFKHHPESQSLYLKPGDSSVLRVNTMAFDESLSFGGDSSEENNFLINMFLLNEEDNDLILSYYRISPDAFTKKTDSLRALRLAKFNTLESKSKFSPYFKNIALSTINYEHYDMRERYAFLIRKYIPAKFKEFPKDYFDYRKDVNFNDPDLVSNFSYMRFLDNYLKNYSIEVCDPSNRECFDLNDHKNLKRRLN
;
A
#
# COMPACT_ATOMS: atom_id res chain seq x y z
N MET A 1 58.53 56.17 -6.62
CA MET A 1 57.64 55.40 -7.48
C MET A 1 57.30 54.09 -6.77
N ARG A 2 56.05 53.99 -6.25
CA ARG A 2 55.52 52.80 -5.57
C ARG A 2 54.55 52.12 -6.53
N TYR A 3 54.85 50.94 -7.02
CA TYR A 3 53.93 50.11 -7.80
C TYR A 3 53.10 49.25 -6.85
N THR A 4 51.83 49.58 -6.73
CA THR A 4 50.82 48.76 -6.03
C THR A 4 50.33 47.70 -7.02
N CYS A 5 50.71 46.42 -6.76
CA CYS A 5 50.19 45.26 -7.51
C CYS A 5 48.81 44.91 -7.01
N LEU A 6 47.76 45.15 -7.84
CA LEU A 6 46.38 44.78 -7.55
C LEU A 6 46.18 43.32 -7.98
N ILE A 7 46.15 42.41 -6.99
CA ILE A 7 45.83 40.99 -7.25
C ILE A 7 44.33 40.84 -7.35
N LEU A 8 43.85 40.61 -8.56
CA LEU A 8 42.45 40.29 -8.86
C LEU A 8 42.19 38.82 -8.54
N ILE A 9 41.56 38.52 -7.40
CA ILE A 9 41.14 37.16 -7.06
C ILE A 9 39.82 36.89 -7.84
N LEU A 10 39.91 36.14 -8.95
CA LEU A 10 38.75 35.54 -9.62
C LEU A 10 38.30 34.34 -8.80
N SER A 11 37.27 34.55 -8.00
CA SER A 11 36.51 33.45 -7.38
C SER A 11 35.70 32.75 -8.47
N PHE A 12 36.16 31.57 -8.93
CA PHE A 12 35.39 30.67 -9.73
C PHE A 12 34.24 30.07 -8.86
N LEU A 13 33.06 30.67 -8.97
CA LEU A 13 31.81 30.01 -8.54
C LEU A 13 31.54 28.85 -9.49
N SER A 14 32.15 27.73 -9.22
CA SER A 14 31.77 26.48 -9.85
C SER A 14 30.40 26.06 -9.30
N CYS A 15 29.32 26.44 -10.00
CA CYS A 15 28.04 25.75 -9.85
C CYS A 15 28.22 24.33 -10.38
N THR A 16 28.49 23.40 -9.50
CA THR A 16 28.29 22.00 -9.80
C THR A 16 26.79 21.77 -9.92
N ASN A 17 26.28 21.69 -11.14
CA ASN A 17 24.97 21.09 -11.37
C ASN A 17 25.05 19.65 -10.84
N HIS A 18 24.53 19.44 -9.65
CA HIS A 18 24.28 18.11 -9.12
C HIS A 18 23.14 17.54 -9.99
N THR A 19 23.49 16.83 -11.08
CA THR A 19 22.54 15.98 -11.75
C THR A 19 22.19 14.89 -10.76
N GLU A 20 20.97 14.95 -10.21
CA GLU A 20 20.45 13.86 -9.37
C GLU A 20 20.60 12.56 -10.16
N ASN A 21 21.27 11.58 -9.55
CA ASN A 21 21.37 10.26 -10.13
C ASN A 21 19.97 9.64 -10.13
N LYS A 22 19.38 9.46 -11.31
CA LYS A 22 18.06 8.85 -11.47
C LYS A 22 18.12 7.34 -11.72
N ASP A 23 19.33 6.79 -11.84
CA ASP A 23 19.56 5.36 -12.02
C ASP A 23 19.23 4.61 -10.75
N THR A 24 18.09 3.95 -10.76
CA THR A 24 17.57 3.15 -9.65
C THR A 24 17.90 1.68 -9.88
N TYR A 25 18.37 1.01 -8.84
CA TYR A 25 18.66 -0.42 -8.85
C TYR A 25 17.75 -1.16 -7.88
N VAL A 26 17.15 -2.24 -8.37
CA VAL A 26 16.42 -3.22 -7.55
C VAL A 26 16.94 -4.59 -7.85
N GLY A 27 17.52 -5.27 -6.86
CA GLY A 27 18.04 -6.63 -7.05
C GLY A 27 17.77 -7.51 -5.85
N GLY A 28 18.15 -8.77 -5.98
CA GLY A 28 17.97 -9.69 -4.86
C GLY A 28 18.08 -11.14 -5.23
N ARG A 29 17.62 -11.99 -4.32
CA ARG A 29 17.65 -13.44 -4.47
C ARG A 29 16.33 -14.07 -4.09
N ILE A 30 15.86 -14.99 -4.94
CA ILE A 30 14.68 -15.83 -4.68
C ILE A 30 15.18 -17.19 -4.16
N VAL A 31 14.73 -17.57 -2.98
CA VAL A 31 14.97 -18.93 -2.43
C VAL A 31 13.77 -19.80 -2.83
N ASN A 32 14.04 -21.00 -3.34
CA ASN A 32 13.03 -21.93 -3.85
C ASN A 32 12.11 -21.33 -4.93
N PRO A 33 12.62 -20.77 -6.05
CA PRO A 33 11.81 -20.05 -7.01
C PRO A 33 10.75 -20.95 -7.67
N ASN A 34 9.52 -20.43 -7.77
CA ASN A 34 8.39 -21.08 -8.48
C ASN A 34 8.50 -20.89 -10.01
N THR A 35 9.14 -19.82 -10.44
CA THR A 35 9.40 -19.49 -11.85
C THR A 35 10.86 -19.07 -12.02
N ASN A 36 11.37 -19.06 -13.23
CA ASN A 36 12.72 -18.60 -13.51
C ASN A 36 12.82 -17.09 -13.79
N TYR A 37 11.79 -16.30 -13.42
CA TYR A 37 11.78 -14.87 -13.66
C TYR A 37 11.08 -14.10 -12.53
N VAL A 38 11.36 -12.81 -12.46
CA VAL A 38 10.67 -11.80 -11.66
C VAL A 38 10.21 -10.66 -12.55
N THR A 39 9.12 -9.99 -12.17
CA THR A 39 8.55 -8.86 -12.91
C THR A 39 8.45 -7.65 -12.00
N LEU A 40 8.82 -6.49 -12.50
CA LEU A 40 8.59 -5.20 -11.88
C LEU A 40 7.48 -4.47 -12.64
N LYS A 41 6.49 -3.96 -11.91
CA LYS A 41 5.37 -3.20 -12.47
C LYS A 41 5.26 -1.83 -11.80
N HIS A 42 4.72 -0.87 -12.55
CA HIS A 42 4.26 0.39 -12.02
C HIS A 42 2.81 0.61 -12.48
N ASN A 43 1.90 0.69 -11.53
CA ASN A 43 0.45 0.58 -11.80
C ASN A 43 0.16 -0.75 -12.56
N ASP A 44 -0.48 -0.68 -13.73
CA ASP A 44 -0.76 -1.84 -14.56
C ASP A 44 0.35 -2.15 -15.59
N ASP A 45 1.30 -1.24 -15.78
CA ASP A 45 2.36 -1.38 -16.78
C ASP A 45 3.51 -2.24 -16.26
N ILE A 46 3.97 -3.17 -17.08
CA ILE A 46 5.20 -3.92 -16.82
C ILE A 46 6.38 -3.03 -17.19
N ILE A 47 7.21 -2.69 -16.20
CA ILE A 47 8.46 -1.97 -16.42
C ILE A 47 9.51 -2.90 -17.02
N ASP A 48 9.68 -4.08 -16.43
CA ASP A 48 10.62 -5.09 -16.92
C ASP A 48 10.31 -6.48 -16.35
N THR A 49 10.87 -7.51 -17.01
CA THR A 49 10.83 -8.91 -16.59
C THR A 49 12.23 -9.50 -16.73
N ILE A 50 12.83 -9.88 -15.62
CA ILE A 50 14.20 -10.36 -15.53
C ILE A 50 14.22 -11.86 -15.24
N THR A 51 14.99 -12.59 -16.04
CA THR A 51 15.28 -14.00 -15.78
C THR A 51 16.27 -14.14 -14.62
N LEU A 52 16.02 -15.09 -13.72
CA LEU A 52 16.92 -15.41 -12.61
C LEU A 52 18.20 -16.04 -13.15
N ASP A 53 19.34 -15.69 -12.54
CA ASP A 53 20.61 -16.36 -12.82
C ASP A 53 20.69 -17.76 -12.20
N SER A 54 21.79 -18.47 -12.41
CA SER A 54 22.02 -19.83 -11.89
C SER A 54 22.00 -19.92 -10.35
N ASN A 55 22.13 -18.79 -9.66
CA ASN A 55 22.07 -18.68 -8.20
C ASN A 55 20.72 -18.11 -7.71
N ASN A 56 19.75 -17.98 -8.63
CA ASN A 56 18.43 -17.38 -8.41
C ASN A 56 18.50 -15.89 -8.00
N ASN A 57 19.52 -15.16 -8.46
CA ASN A 57 19.58 -13.71 -8.30
C ASN A 57 18.95 -13.03 -9.52
N PHE A 58 18.53 -11.78 -9.30
CA PHE A 58 18.01 -10.89 -10.33
C PHE A 58 18.48 -9.45 -10.07
N GLY A 59 18.32 -8.58 -11.07
CA GLY A 59 18.62 -7.16 -10.92
C GLY A 59 18.00 -6.35 -12.02
N PHE A 60 17.20 -5.33 -11.64
CA PHE A 60 16.64 -4.30 -12.49
C PHE A 60 17.49 -3.04 -12.40
N ARG A 61 17.69 -2.37 -13.54
CA ARG A 61 18.24 -1.00 -13.61
C ARG A 61 17.34 -0.16 -14.50
N PHE A 62 16.86 0.95 -13.98
CA PHE A 62 15.95 1.84 -14.71
C PHE A 62 15.99 3.24 -14.07
N SER A 63 15.58 4.23 -14.84
CA SER A 63 15.48 5.62 -14.32
C SER A 63 14.06 5.92 -13.89
N ILE A 64 13.93 6.57 -12.75
CA ILE A 64 12.65 7.10 -12.23
C ILE A 64 12.77 8.59 -11.97
N ASP A 65 11.72 9.34 -12.29
CA ASP A 65 11.70 10.80 -12.15
C ASP A 65 11.23 11.27 -10.78
N LYS A 66 10.39 10.49 -10.11
CA LYS A 66 9.85 10.78 -8.78
C LYS A 66 9.67 9.50 -7.98
N GLU A 67 9.68 9.64 -6.67
CA GLU A 67 9.34 8.53 -5.76
C GLU A 67 7.95 7.96 -6.04
N SER A 68 7.82 6.65 -5.97
CA SER A 68 6.56 5.95 -6.25
C SER A 68 6.53 4.55 -5.62
N VAL A 69 5.33 3.96 -5.58
CA VAL A 69 5.13 2.56 -5.21
C VAL A 69 5.04 1.71 -6.47
N TYR A 70 5.88 0.72 -6.56
CA TYR A 70 5.94 -0.31 -7.59
C TYR A 70 5.38 -1.62 -7.07
N THR A 71 5.16 -2.59 -7.96
CA THR A 71 4.83 -3.97 -7.60
C THR A 71 5.97 -4.88 -8.03
N PHE A 72 6.64 -5.50 -7.06
CA PHE A 72 7.52 -6.62 -7.27
C PHE A 72 6.70 -7.91 -7.35
N LYS A 73 6.90 -8.71 -8.38
CA LYS A 73 6.15 -9.95 -8.58
C LYS A 73 7.08 -11.13 -8.87
N HIS A 74 6.88 -12.21 -8.13
CA HIS A 74 7.36 -13.56 -8.47
C HIS A 74 6.17 -14.50 -8.40
N HIS A 75 5.70 -14.93 -9.57
CA HIS A 75 4.42 -15.64 -9.70
C HIS A 75 4.31 -16.86 -8.76
N PRO A 76 3.16 -17.05 -8.06
CA PRO A 76 1.92 -16.26 -8.16
C PRO A 76 1.91 -14.99 -7.31
N GLU A 77 2.85 -14.82 -6.37
CA GLU A 77 2.88 -13.78 -5.35
C GLU A 77 3.39 -12.42 -5.85
N SER A 78 2.99 -11.37 -5.16
CA SER A 78 3.47 -10.00 -5.42
C SER A 78 3.39 -9.13 -4.18
N GLN A 79 4.31 -8.16 -4.05
CA GLN A 79 4.33 -7.19 -2.96
C GLN A 79 4.66 -5.78 -3.43
N SER A 80 4.23 -4.80 -2.65
CA SER A 80 4.55 -3.39 -2.86
C SER A 80 6.03 -3.13 -2.63
N LEU A 81 6.60 -2.28 -3.47
CA LEU A 81 7.99 -1.84 -3.42
C LEU A 81 8.06 -0.33 -3.59
N TYR A 82 8.38 0.40 -2.55
CA TYR A 82 8.60 1.84 -2.61
C TYR A 82 10.02 2.16 -3.06
N LEU A 83 10.17 3.09 -4.01
CA LEU A 83 11.46 3.50 -4.57
C LEU A 83 11.51 5.01 -4.74
N LYS A 84 12.71 5.58 -4.56
CA LYS A 84 13.10 6.95 -4.87
C LYS A 84 14.08 6.99 -6.04
N PRO A 85 14.19 8.12 -6.76
CA PRO A 85 15.23 8.31 -7.77
C PRO A 85 16.63 8.05 -7.19
N GLY A 86 17.40 7.18 -7.86
CA GLY A 86 18.76 6.84 -7.44
C GLY A 86 18.87 5.77 -6.34
N ASP A 87 17.76 5.22 -5.84
CA ASP A 87 17.81 4.14 -4.83
C ASP A 87 18.56 2.91 -5.33
N SER A 88 19.27 2.27 -4.42
CA SER A 88 19.80 0.92 -4.58
C SER A 88 19.20 0.02 -3.51
N SER A 89 18.15 -0.71 -3.90
CA SER A 89 17.39 -1.59 -3.03
C SER A 89 17.68 -3.06 -3.34
N VAL A 90 17.85 -3.85 -2.29
CA VAL A 90 18.02 -5.30 -2.40
C VAL A 90 16.95 -6.01 -1.59
N LEU A 91 16.45 -7.12 -2.11
CA LEU A 91 15.47 -7.93 -1.41
C LEU A 91 15.85 -9.40 -1.40
N ARG A 92 15.35 -10.10 -0.39
CA ARG A 92 15.45 -11.55 -0.28
C ARG A 92 14.06 -12.07 0.09
N VAL A 93 13.66 -13.14 -0.60
CA VAL A 93 12.39 -13.83 -0.35
C VAL A 93 12.55 -15.33 -0.54
N ASN A 94 11.78 -16.09 0.26
CA ASN A 94 11.63 -17.53 0.11
C ASN A 94 10.18 -17.83 -0.27
N THR A 95 9.95 -18.45 -1.42
CA THR A 95 8.60 -18.69 -1.94
C THR A 95 7.75 -19.64 -1.07
N MET A 96 8.37 -20.40 -0.17
CA MET A 96 7.66 -21.27 0.78
C MET A 96 6.96 -20.46 1.90
N ALA A 97 7.37 -19.22 2.14
CA ALA A 97 6.78 -18.26 3.07
C ALA A 97 7.06 -16.88 2.50
N PHE A 98 6.36 -16.53 1.41
CA PHE A 98 6.73 -15.38 0.58
C PHE A 98 6.71 -14.08 1.39
N ASP A 99 5.58 -13.75 1.97
CA ASP A 99 5.39 -12.48 2.67
C ASP A 99 6.18 -12.41 3.97
N GLU A 100 6.18 -13.49 4.76
CA GLU A 100 6.86 -13.57 6.06
C GLU A 100 8.39 -13.54 5.93
N SER A 101 8.91 -14.01 4.80
CA SER A 101 10.37 -14.05 4.55
C SER A 101 10.88 -12.87 3.76
N LEU A 102 9.99 -12.05 3.17
CA LEU A 102 10.39 -10.89 2.38
C LEU A 102 11.04 -9.84 3.27
N SER A 103 12.26 -9.49 2.93
CA SER A 103 13.03 -8.48 3.65
C SER A 103 13.78 -7.59 2.67
N PHE A 104 13.87 -6.31 3.01
CA PHE A 104 14.52 -5.28 2.21
C PHE A 104 15.76 -4.73 2.89
N GLY A 105 16.82 -4.50 2.11
CA GLY A 105 18.06 -3.82 2.50
C GLY A 105 18.41 -2.74 1.49
N GLY A 106 19.44 -1.94 1.80
CA GLY A 106 19.84 -0.79 0.99
C GLY A 106 18.97 0.45 1.27
N ASP A 107 18.91 1.32 0.25
CA ASP A 107 18.13 2.56 0.34
C ASP A 107 16.64 2.23 0.43
N SER A 108 15.84 3.10 1.07
CA SER A 108 14.41 2.90 1.30
C SER A 108 14.02 1.57 1.99
N SER A 109 14.98 0.91 2.66
CA SER A 109 14.70 -0.36 3.36
C SER A 109 13.74 -0.19 4.54
N GLU A 110 13.79 0.93 5.26
CA GLU A 110 12.88 1.19 6.38
C GLU A 110 11.44 1.36 5.89
N GLU A 111 11.25 2.10 4.79
CA GLU A 111 9.96 2.30 4.16
C GLU A 111 9.38 0.98 3.67
N ASN A 112 10.16 0.18 2.96
CA ASN A 112 9.71 -1.10 2.41
C ASN A 112 9.43 -2.13 3.51
N ASN A 113 10.29 -2.24 4.53
CA ASN A 113 10.05 -3.13 5.67
C ASN A 113 8.85 -2.68 6.50
N PHE A 114 8.54 -1.38 6.56
CA PHE A 114 7.30 -0.90 7.17
C PHE A 114 6.07 -1.38 6.37
N LEU A 115 6.07 -1.26 5.04
CA LEU A 115 4.93 -1.66 4.21
C LEU A 115 4.64 -3.16 4.32
N ILE A 116 5.66 -4.02 4.23
CA ILE A 116 5.47 -5.47 4.40
C ILE A 116 5.01 -5.83 5.83
N ASN A 117 5.52 -5.13 6.86
CA ASN A 117 5.05 -5.34 8.23
C ASN A 117 3.57 -4.97 8.40
N MET A 118 3.10 -3.87 7.76
CA MET A 118 1.68 -3.52 7.77
C MET A 118 0.83 -4.58 7.05
N PHE A 119 1.31 -5.11 5.92
CA PHE A 119 0.64 -6.19 5.21
C PHE A 119 0.48 -7.44 6.10
N LEU A 120 1.54 -7.91 6.74
CA LEU A 120 1.50 -9.08 7.63
C LEU A 120 0.55 -8.89 8.82
N LEU A 121 0.56 -7.71 9.44
CA LEU A 121 -0.38 -7.37 10.51
C LEU A 121 -1.84 -7.39 10.02
N ASN A 122 -2.08 -7.00 8.76
CA ASN A 122 -3.41 -7.02 8.17
C ASN A 122 -3.89 -8.46 7.94
N GLU A 123 -2.98 -9.36 7.52
CA GLU A 123 -3.29 -10.79 7.38
C GLU A 123 -3.60 -11.44 8.74
N GLU A 124 -2.83 -11.13 9.79
CA GLU A 124 -3.12 -11.61 11.15
C GLU A 124 -4.50 -11.17 11.64
N ASP A 125 -4.95 -9.96 11.28
CA ASP A 125 -6.24 -9.41 11.72
C ASP A 125 -7.44 -9.93 10.89
N ASN A 126 -7.23 -10.71 9.83
CA ASN A 126 -8.32 -11.28 9.03
C ASN A 126 -9.28 -12.16 9.85
N ASP A 127 -8.81 -12.83 10.88
CA ASP A 127 -9.64 -13.62 11.77
C ASP A 127 -10.73 -12.81 12.48
N LEU A 128 -10.47 -11.51 12.71
CA LEU A 128 -11.48 -10.60 13.26
C LEU A 128 -12.66 -10.42 12.29
N ILE A 129 -12.38 -10.33 10.99
CA ILE A 129 -13.43 -10.25 9.95
C ILE A 129 -14.18 -11.58 9.85
N LEU A 130 -13.47 -12.72 9.86
CA LEU A 130 -14.09 -14.04 9.82
C LEU A 130 -14.97 -14.32 11.06
N SER A 131 -14.70 -13.65 12.16
CA SER A 131 -15.49 -13.73 13.40
C SER A 131 -16.71 -12.80 13.45
N TYR A 132 -17.10 -12.15 12.34
CA TYR A 132 -18.18 -11.15 12.27
C TYR A 132 -19.49 -11.60 12.92
N TYR A 133 -19.83 -12.89 12.83
CA TYR A 133 -21.06 -13.44 13.39
C TYR A 133 -21.05 -13.53 14.93
N ARG A 134 -19.86 -13.51 15.55
CA ARG A 134 -19.68 -13.61 17.01
C ARG A 134 -19.49 -12.26 17.70
N ILE A 135 -19.01 -11.24 16.99
CA ILE A 135 -18.70 -9.93 17.55
C ILE A 135 -19.82 -8.92 17.27
N SER A 136 -20.16 -8.09 18.25
CA SER A 136 -21.16 -7.00 18.04
C SER A 136 -20.55 -5.83 17.24
N PRO A 137 -21.37 -4.99 16.57
CA PRO A 137 -20.88 -3.81 15.86
C PRO A 137 -20.06 -2.86 16.73
N ASP A 138 -20.47 -2.60 17.96
CA ASP A 138 -19.75 -1.75 18.90
C ASP A 138 -18.38 -2.36 19.30
N ALA A 139 -18.35 -3.65 19.65
CA ALA A 139 -17.12 -4.33 20.00
C ALA A 139 -16.15 -4.42 18.79
N PHE A 140 -16.66 -4.64 17.57
CA PHE A 140 -15.87 -4.63 16.36
C PHE A 140 -15.25 -3.26 16.09
N THR A 141 -16.04 -2.18 16.24
CA THR A 141 -15.59 -0.80 16.10
C THR A 141 -14.43 -0.51 17.06
N LYS A 142 -14.61 -0.79 18.37
CA LYS A 142 -13.57 -0.57 19.38
C LYS A 142 -12.29 -1.36 19.10
N LYS A 143 -12.43 -2.60 18.62
CA LYS A 143 -11.27 -3.43 18.27
C LYS A 143 -10.50 -2.85 17.08
N THR A 144 -11.19 -2.49 16.01
CA THR A 144 -10.54 -1.91 14.83
C THR A 144 -9.92 -0.55 15.11
N ASP A 145 -10.54 0.30 15.96
CA ASP A 145 -9.95 1.56 16.42
C ASP A 145 -8.66 1.32 17.21
N SER A 146 -8.64 0.31 18.08
CA SER A 146 -7.44 -0.06 18.84
C SER A 146 -6.31 -0.55 17.91
N LEU A 147 -6.61 -1.35 16.89
CA LEU A 147 -5.64 -1.83 15.91
C LEU A 147 -5.05 -0.65 15.11
N ARG A 148 -5.90 0.27 14.66
CA ARG A 148 -5.45 1.49 13.98
C ARG A 148 -4.53 2.31 14.87
N ALA A 149 -4.90 2.54 16.13
CA ALA A 149 -4.09 3.31 17.08
C ALA A 149 -2.70 2.68 17.31
N LEU A 150 -2.62 1.35 17.41
CA LEU A 150 -1.35 0.63 17.54
C LEU A 150 -0.47 0.80 16.30
N ARG A 151 -1.04 0.73 15.09
CA ARG A 151 -0.30 0.92 13.83
C ARG A 151 0.20 2.35 13.68
N LEU A 152 -0.63 3.35 14.03
CA LEU A 152 -0.21 4.75 14.05
C LEU A 152 0.92 4.99 15.05
N ALA A 153 0.87 4.39 16.25
CA ALA A 153 1.95 4.49 17.23
C ALA A 153 3.26 3.88 16.71
N LYS A 154 3.21 2.73 16.01
CA LYS A 154 4.38 2.13 15.34
C LYS A 154 4.96 3.07 14.28
N PHE A 155 4.11 3.64 13.42
CA PHE A 155 4.53 4.60 12.40
C PHE A 155 5.19 5.84 13.03
N ASN A 156 4.57 6.47 14.01
CA ASN A 156 5.10 7.65 14.69
C ASN A 156 6.45 7.37 15.36
N THR A 157 6.62 6.17 15.93
CA THR A 157 7.90 5.75 16.52
C THR A 157 8.99 5.63 15.46
N LEU A 158 8.67 5.11 14.29
CA LEU A 158 9.60 4.99 13.18
C LEU A 158 9.91 6.37 12.59
N GLU A 159 8.89 7.19 12.32
CA GLU A 159 9.02 8.56 11.80
C GLU A 159 9.90 9.44 12.70
N SER A 160 9.84 9.26 14.02
CA SER A 160 10.68 10.03 14.96
C SER A 160 12.18 9.77 14.78
N LYS A 161 12.55 8.64 14.17
CA LYS A 161 13.94 8.20 13.96
C LYS A 161 14.41 8.40 12.52
N SER A 162 13.48 8.40 11.57
CA SER A 162 13.72 8.38 10.14
C SER A 162 13.12 9.62 9.47
N LYS A 163 13.82 10.15 8.45
CA LYS A 163 13.33 11.31 7.69
C LYS A 163 12.57 10.85 6.46
N PHE A 164 11.31 10.47 6.64
CA PHE A 164 10.45 10.09 5.54
C PHE A 164 10.05 11.28 4.68
N SER A 165 9.91 11.06 3.38
CA SER A 165 9.36 12.03 2.45
C SER A 165 7.86 12.28 2.71
N PRO A 166 7.31 13.43 2.30
CA PRO A 166 5.87 13.68 2.38
C PRO A 166 5.05 12.63 1.62
N TYR A 167 5.55 12.16 0.47
CA TYR A 167 4.90 11.12 -0.32
C TYR A 167 4.83 9.79 0.45
N PHE A 168 5.97 9.30 0.99
CA PHE A 168 5.95 8.06 1.76
C PHE A 168 5.05 8.17 3.00
N LYS A 169 5.05 9.31 3.70
CA LYS A 169 4.14 9.54 4.83
C LYS A 169 2.67 9.41 4.41
N ASN A 170 2.31 9.97 3.25
CA ASN A 170 0.96 9.80 2.70
C ASN A 170 0.65 8.32 2.44
N ILE A 171 1.54 7.58 1.79
CA ILE A 171 1.38 6.14 1.52
C ILE A 171 1.22 5.35 2.82
N ALA A 172 2.09 5.57 3.81
CA ALA A 172 2.09 4.85 5.09
C ALA A 172 0.81 5.10 5.89
N LEU A 173 0.42 6.37 6.05
CA LEU A 173 -0.80 6.75 6.76
C LEU A 173 -2.06 6.27 6.03
N SER A 174 -2.06 6.33 4.70
CA SER A 174 -3.15 5.79 3.88
C SER A 174 -3.25 4.28 4.03
N THR A 175 -2.15 3.54 4.02
CA THR A 175 -2.15 2.09 4.26
C THR A 175 -2.82 1.76 5.60
N ILE A 176 -2.49 2.48 6.67
CA ILE A 176 -3.10 2.27 8.00
C ILE A 176 -4.59 2.63 8.01
N ASN A 177 -4.93 3.81 7.47
CA ASN A 177 -6.30 4.32 7.55
C ASN A 177 -7.25 3.53 6.66
N TYR A 178 -6.87 3.23 5.42
CA TYR A 178 -7.73 2.50 4.49
C TYR A 178 -7.88 1.02 4.87
N GLU A 179 -6.89 0.42 5.53
CA GLU A 179 -7.09 -0.90 6.14
C GLU A 179 -8.20 -0.87 7.21
N HIS A 180 -8.16 0.12 8.10
CA HIS A 180 -9.18 0.30 9.11
C HIS A 180 -10.57 0.54 8.49
N TYR A 181 -10.65 1.35 7.43
CA TYR A 181 -11.91 1.62 6.73
C TYR A 181 -12.41 0.37 5.96
N ASP A 182 -11.52 -0.36 5.33
CA ASP A 182 -11.83 -1.62 4.65
C ASP A 182 -12.39 -2.67 5.60
N MET A 183 -11.80 -2.84 6.78
CA MET A 183 -12.32 -3.75 7.79
C MET A 183 -13.76 -3.40 8.18
N ARG A 184 -14.08 -2.10 8.33
CA ARG A 184 -15.43 -1.64 8.64
C ARG A 184 -16.41 -1.89 7.50
N GLU A 185 -16.01 -1.64 6.25
CA GLU A 185 -16.83 -1.93 5.08
C GLU A 185 -17.11 -3.43 4.95
N ARG A 186 -16.08 -4.28 5.06
CA ARG A 186 -16.23 -5.74 5.00
C ARG A 186 -17.15 -6.26 6.09
N TYR A 187 -16.97 -5.81 7.34
CA TYR A 187 -17.83 -6.23 8.44
C TYR A 187 -19.30 -5.82 8.19
N ALA A 188 -19.55 -4.59 7.80
CA ALA A 188 -20.90 -4.10 7.50
C ALA A 188 -21.56 -4.89 6.36
N PHE A 189 -20.82 -5.19 5.29
CA PHE A 189 -21.29 -5.99 4.19
C PHE A 189 -21.68 -7.41 4.63
N LEU A 190 -20.82 -8.09 5.41
CA LEU A 190 -21.09 -9.44 5.92
C LEU A 190 -22.31 -9.48 6.84
N ILE A 191 -22.47 -8.48 7.71
CA ILE A 191 -23.65 -8.37 8.58
C ILE A 191 -24.92 -8.16 7.75
N ARG A 192 -24.90 -7.24 6.78
CA ARG A 192 -26.04 -7.03 5.87
C ARG A 192 -26.43 -8.32 5.14
N LYS A 193 -25.44 -9.05 4.65
CA LYS A 193 -25.64 -10.25 3.84
C LYS A 193 -26.14 -11.44 4.65
N TYR A 194 -25.55 -11.69 5.81
CA TYR A 194 -25.76 -12.95 6.53
C TYR A 194 -26.57 -12.80 7.83
N ILE A 195 -26.58 -11.61 8.44
CA ILE A 195 -27.29 -11.35 9.71
C ILE A 195 -27.97 -9.99 9.67
N PRO A 196 -28.90 -9.77 8.72
CA PRO A 196 -29.49 -8.43 8.48
C PRO A 196 -30.20 -7.83 9.71
N ALA A 197 -30.72 -8.64 10.60
CA ALA A 197 -31.32 -8.17 11.86
C ALA A 197 -30.31 -7.41 12.74
N LYS A 198 -29.04 -7.85 12.76
CA LYS A 198 -27.94 -7.25 13.53
C LYS A 198 -27.49 -5.91 12.94
N PHE A 199 -27.81 -5.61 11.69
CA PHE A 199 -27.48 -4.32 11.08
C PHE A 199 -28.13 -3.15 11.80
N LYS A 200 -29.27 -3.36 12.47
CA LYS A 200 -29.95 -2.34 13.30
C LYS A 200 -29.18 -1.97 14.58
N GLU A 201 -28.20 -2.77 14.96
CA GLU A 201 -27.36 -2.54 16.15
C GLU A 201 -26.14 -1.64 15.83
N PHE A 202 -25.95 -1.26 14.56
CA PHE A 202 -24.84 -0.40 14.20
C PHE A 202 -24.97 0.97 14.86
N PRO A 203 -23.87 1.52 15.44
CA PRO A 203 -23.84 2.91 15.90
C PRO A 203 -24.21 3.86 14.77
N LYS A 204 -24.89 4.96 15.10
CA LYS A 204 -25.33 5.94 14.08
C LYS A 204 -24.15 6.56 13.31
N ASP A 205 -23.02 6.66 13.94
CA ASP A 205 -21.76 7.22 13.44
C ASP A 205 -20.81 6.17 12.85
N TYR A 206 -21.29 4.93 12.71
CA TYR A 206 -20.44 3.82 12.24
C TYR A 206 -19.70 4.10 10.92
N PHE A 207 -20.33 4.82 10.00
CA PHE A 207 -19.79 5.17 8.69
C PHE A 207 -19.22 6.60 8.61
N ASP A 208 -19.07 7.30 9.73
CA ASP A 208 -18.62 8.70 9.73
C ASP A 208 -17.20 8.87 9.18
N TYR A 209 -16.34 7.84 9.27
CA TYR A 209 -15.03 7.84 8.65
C TYR A 209 -15.04 8.06 7.13
N ARG A 210 -16.18 7.80 6.45
CA ARG A 210 -16.32 8.04 5.00
C ARG A 210 -16.19 9.51 4.63
N LYS A 211 -16.41 10.43 5.59
CA LYS A 211 -16.23 11.89 5.40
C LYS A 211 -14.74 12.25 5.23
N ASP A 212 -13.83 11.42 5.77
CA ASP A 212 -12.40 11.63 5.73
C ASP A 212 -11.73 10.99 4.51
N VAL A 213 -12.51 10.32 3.66
CA VAL A 213 -12.00 9.59 2.50
C VAL A 213 -11.75 10.51 1.33
N ASN A 214 -10.52 10.52 0.83
CA ASN A 214 -10.20 11.11 -0.46
C ASN A 214 -10.39 10.07 -1.57
N PHE A 215 -11.50 10.17 -2.33
CA PHE A 215 -11.79 9.28 -3.45
C PHE A 215 -11.04 9.63 -4.74
N ASN A 216 -10.25 10.70 -4.75
CA ASN A 216 -9.56 11.18 -5.94
C ASN A 216 -8.06 11.42 -5.65
N ASP A 217 -7.40 10.43 -5.05
CA ASP A 217 -5.97 10.48 -4.79
C ASP A 217 -5.23 9.58 -5.81
N PRO A 218 -4.59 10.16 -6.83
CA PRO A 218 -3.91 9.38 -7.87
C PRO A 218 -2.68 8.63 -7.33
N ASP A 219 -2.09 9.07 -6.23
CA ASP A 219 -0.92 8.42 -5.63
C ASP A 219 -1.30 7.11 -4.91
N LEU A 220 -2.59 6.89 -4.64
CA LEU A 220 -3.07 5.69 -3.95
C LEU A 220 -3.55 4.57 -4.88
N VAL A 221 -3.52 4.75 -6.20
CA VAL A 221 -3.98 3.72 -7.16
C VAL A 221 -3.21 2.40 -7.01
N SER A 222 -1.94 2.46 -6.62
CA SER A 222 -1.11 1.28 -6.34
C SER A 222 -1.14 0.86 -4.85
N ASN A 223 -1.92 1.53 -3.99
CA ASN A 223 -2.03 1.17 -2.59
C ASN A 223 -3.09 0.08 -2.41
N PHE A 224 -2.67 -1.11 -2.00
CA PHE A 224 -3.55 -2.27 -1.87
C PHE A 224 -4.71 -2.03 -0.88
N SER A 225 -4.46 -1.44 0.28
CA SER A 225 -5.50 -1.18 1.29
C SER A 225 -6.55 -0.18 0.77
N TYR A 226 -6.13 0.85 0.02
CA TYR A 226 -7.03 1.80 -0.61
C TYR A 226 -7.92 1.14 -1.67
N MET A 227 -7.34 0.37 -2.57
CA MET A 227 -8.10 -0.30 -3.64
C MET A 227 -9.08 -1.32 -3.08
N ARG A 228 -8.68 -2.07 -2.06
CA ARG A 228 -9.57 -3.02 -1.36
C ARG A 228 -10.70 -2.31 -0.62
N PHE A 229 -10.40 -1.19 0.04
CA PHE A 229 -11.42 -0.35 0.65
C PHE A 229 -12.43 0.14 -0.39
N LEU A 230 -11.97 0.68 -1.54
CA LEU A 230 -12.86 1.14 -2.60
C LEU A 230 -13.81 0.04 -3.08
N ASP A 231 -13.31 -1.17 -3.31
CA ASP A 231 -14.13 -2.32 -3.72
C ASP A 231 -15.24 -2.62 -2.69
N ASN A 232 -14.90 -2.66 -1.41
CA ASN A 232 -15.87 -2.96 -0.35
C ASN A 232 -16.80 -1.78 -0.04
N TYR A 233 -16.31 -0.55 -0.15
CA TYR A 233 -17.15 0.65 -0.10
C TYR A 233 -18.21 0.64 -1.21
N LEU A 234 -17.81 0.40 -2.46
CA LEU A 234 -18.73 0.35 -3.59
C LEU A 234 -19.77 -0.75 -3.44
N LYS A 235 -19.43 -1.91 -2.89
CA LYS A 235 -20.37 -2.97 -2.56
C LYS A 235 -21.45 -2.48 -1.59
N ASN A 236 -21.07 -1.82 -0.50
CA ASN A 236 -22.03 -1.28 0.46
C ASN A 236 -22.82 -0.11 -0.12
N TYR A 237 -22.17 0.85 -0.78
CA TYR A 237 -22.79 2.00 -1.39
C TYR A 237 -23.84 1.59 -2.44
N SER A 238 -23.54 0.58 -3.25
CA SER A 238 -24.48 0.07 -4.26
C SER A 238 -25.81 -0.43 -3.64
N ILE A 239 -25.76 -0.97 -2.42
CA ILE A 239 -26.97 -1.40 -1.70
C ILE A 239 -27.72 -0.20 -1.13
N GLU A 240 -26.98 0.82 -0.66
CA GLU A 240 -27.56 2.03 -0.07
C GLU A 240 -28.34 2.87 -1.09
N VAL A 241 -27.89 2.91 -2.36
CA VAL A 241 -28.54 3.65 -3.46
C VAL A 241 -29.50 2.81 -4.28
N CYS A 242 -29.62 1.54 -3.97
CA CYS A 242 -30.46 0.61 -4.69
C CYS A 242 -31.94 0.91 -4.48
N ASP A 243 -32.74 0.90 -5.56
CA ASP A 243 -34.21 1.03 -5.45
C ASP A 243 -34.79 -0.22 -4.76
N PRO A 244 -35.50 -0.05 -3.62
CA PRO A 244 -36.11 -1.16 -2.90
C PRO A 244 -37.11 -1.98 -3.72
N SER A 245 -37.70 -1.42 -4.80
CA SER A 245 -38.61 -2.12 -5.70
C SER A 245 -37.91 -3.08 -6.66
N ASN A 246 -36.58 -2.91 -6.86
CA ASN A 246 -35.78 -3.76 -7.73
C ASN A 246 -35.17 -4.94 -6.96
N ARG A 247 -35.78 -6.13 -7.07
CA ARG A 247 -35.35 -7.33 -6.39
C ARG A 247 -33.92 -7.76 -6.75
N GLU A 248 -33.46 -7.50 -7.98
CA GLU A 248 -32.11 -7.83 -8.45
C GLU A 248 -31.05 -7.02 -7.71
N CYS A 249 -31.41 -5.85 -7.24
CA CYS A 249 -30.54 -4.98 -6.43
C CYS A 249 -30.06 -5.64 -5.13
N PHE A 250 -30.88 -6.50 -4.53
CA PHE A 250 -30.61 -7.11 -3.23
C PHE A 250 -29.98 -8.50 -3.32
N ASP A 251 -29.71 -9.02 -4.51
CA ASP A 251 -28.95 -10.24 -4.67
C ASP A 251 -27.44 -9.98 -4.46
N LEU A 252 -27.02 -10.14 -3.21
CA LEU A 252 -25.63 -9.92 -2.78
C LEU A 252 -24.67 -11.05 -3.23
N ASN A 253 -25.19 -12.12 -3.85
CA ASN A 253 -24.38 -13.25 -4.32
C ASN A 253 -23.88 -13.05 -5.76
N ASP A 254 -24.48 -12.16 -6.51
CA ASP A 254 -24.13 -11.92 -7.90
C ASP A 254 -23.23 -10.67 -8.05
N HIS A 255 -21.93 -10.89 -8.24
CA HIS A 255 -20.97 -9.82 -8.56
C HIS A 255 -21.30 -9.03 -9.84
N LYS A 256 -22.05 -9.63 -10.79
CA LYS A 256 -22.51 -8.93 -11.98
C LYS A 256 -23.51 -7.83 -11.65
N ASN A 257 -24.24 -7.96 -10.54
CA ASN A 257 -25.19 -6.96 -10.09
C ASN A 257 -24.55 -5.71 -9.50
N LEU A 258 -23.30 -5.77 -9.01
CA LEU A 258 -22.57 -4.57 -8.56
C LEU A 258 -22.51 -3.52 -9.69
N LYS A 259 -22.11 -3.93 -10.89
CA LYS A 259 -22.02 -3.05 -12.06
C LYS A 259 -23.38 -2.49 -12.47
N ARG A 260 -24.45 -3.29 -12.38
CA ARG A 260 -25.83 -2.85 -12.68
C ARG A 260 -26.38 -1.88 -11.63
N ARG A 261 -25.99 -2.05 -10.36
CA ARG A 261 -26.42 -1.17 -9.27
C ARG A 261 -25.75 0.21 -9.29
N LEU A 262 -24.55 0.30 -9.90
CA LEU A 262 -23.79 1.54 -10.00
C LEU A 262 -24.04 2.31 -11.31
N ASN A 263 -24.73 1.71 -12.28
CA ASN A 263 -25.21 2.36 -13.52
C ASN A 263 -26.65 2.79 -13.35
#